data_6bbae61bca661eca60d08e7fd325d9dd
#
_entry.id   6bbae61bca661eca60d08e7fd325d9dd
#
_cell.length_a   1.000
_cell.length_b   1.000
_cell.length_c   1.000
_cell.angle_alpha   90.00
_cell.angle_beta   90.00
_cell.angle_gamma   90.00
#
_symmetry.space_group_name_H-M   'P 1'
#
loop_
_entity.id
_entity.type
_entity.pdbx_description
1 polymer ?
#
loop_
_entity_poly.entity_id
_entity_poly.type
_entity_poly.pdbx_seq_one_letter_code
_entity_poly.pdbx_strand_id
1 'polypeptide(L)'
;KKLSKSMAGLMNLLITLGVATTIVGALFNTFFGFTLTNFNLPGWMQSLIITGDWEGTTYNKTMVIALLVGMFHICFAMTVKAIGSTVRYGFKNSLSEWGWWLLIGGSVVVATLTYLGVIDMEISKMALIGIGAVSAVGIYLLNNIRRNVFVNVGAGLWDTYNMATGLMGDLLSYLRLYALGLAGGMLGGFCIEAILRF
;
A
#
# COMPACT_ATOMS: atom_id res chain seq x y z
N LYS A 1 -20.74 23.19 28.38
CA LYS A 1 -19.25 23.21 28.46
C LYS A 1 -18.71 23.32 27.07
N LYS A 2 -18.11 24.48 26.67
CA LYS A 2 -17.45 24.63 25.37
C LYS A 2 -16.25 23.67 25.31
N LEU A 3 -16.31 22.67 24.45
CA LEU A 3 -15.15 21.84 24.13
C LEU A 3 -14.01 22.75 23.64
N SER A 4 -12.79 22.49 24.08
CA SER A 4 -11.63 23.21 23.56
C SER A 4 -11.52 22.93 22.04
N LYS A 5 -11.02 23.90 21.26
CA LYS A 5 -10.88 23.75 19.79
C LYS A 5 -10.11 22.48 19.41
N SER A 6 -9.16 22.04 20.22
CA SER A 6 -8.40 20.81 20.04
C SER A 6 -9.26 19.55 20.20
N MET A 7 -10.15 19.51 21.22
CA MET A 7 -11.07 18.39 21.41
C MET A 7 -12.13 18.29 20.30
N ALA A 8 -12.60 19.41 19.78
CA ALA A 8 -13.53 19.42 18.66
C ALA A 8 -12.90 18.86 17.38
N GLY A 9 -11.63 19.20 17.12
CA GLY A 9 -10.88 18.64 15.99
C GLY A 9 -10.69 17.13 16.08
N LEU A 10 -10.34 16.65 17.28
CA LEU A 10 -10.16 15.22 17.55
C LEU A 10 -11.48 14.44 17.41
N MET A 11 -12.59 15.03 17.87
CA MET A 11 -13.92 14.44 17.75
C MET A 11 -14.40 14.35 16.30
N ASN A 12 -14.16 15.39 15.48
CA ASN A 12 -14.46 15.36 14.07
C ASN A 12 -13.64 14.30 13.32
N LEU A 13 -12.37 14.16 13.67
CA LEU A 13 -11.49 13.14 13.11
C LEU A 13 -11.98 11.73 13.45
N LEU A 14 -12.36 11.48 14.71
CA LEU A 14 -12.91 10.19 15.14
C LEU A 14 -14.22 9.85 14.44
N ILE A 15 -15.11 10.83 14.26
CA ILE A 15 -16.38 10.63 13.54
C ILE A 15 -16.10 10.29 12.08
N THR A 16 -15.21 11.02 11.42
CA THR A 16 -14.86 10.79 10.02
C THR A 16 -14.24 9.40 9.81
N LEU A 17 -13.31 9.02 10.69
CA LEU A 17 -12.72 7.67 10.69
C LEU A 17 -13.76 6.59 10.96
N GLY A 18 -14.66 6.80 11.92
CA GLY A 18 -15.72 5.85 12.25
C GLY A 18 -16.67 5.63 11.07
N VAL A 19 -17.07 6.68 10.38
CA VAL A 19 -17.91 6.57 9.17
C VAL A 19 -17.16 5.84 8.06
N ALA A 20 -15.91 6.20 7.81
CA ALA A 20 -15.08 5.55 6.78
C ALA A 20 -14.89 4.05 7.06
N THR A 21 -14.56 3.67 8.31
CA THR A 21 -14.42 2.24 8.71
C THR A 21 -15.73 1.49 8.59
N THR A 22 -16.86 2.10 8.89
CA THR A 22 -18.19 1.48 8.73
C THR A 22 -18.48 1.16 7.25
N ILE A 23 -18.23 2.13 6.35
CA ILE A 23 -18.43 1.97 4.91
C ILE A 23 -17.51 0.87 4.36
N VAL A 24 -16.22 0.93 4.70
CA VAL A 24 -15.24 -0.06 4.24
C VAL A 24 -15.54 -1.44 4.81
N GLY A 25 -15.93 -1.55 6.09
CA GLY A 25 -16.32 -2.80 6.72
C GLY A 25 -17.55 -3.44 6.05
N ALA A 26 -18.51 -2.63 5.62
CA ALA A 26 -19.65 -3.10 4.85
C ALA A 26 -19.26 -3.65 3.47
N LEU A 27 -18.32 -2.98 2.76
CA LEU A 27 -17.83 -3.43 1.45
C LEU A 27 -17.04 -4.74 1.53
N PHE A 28 -16.28 -4.95 2.61
CA PHE A 28 -15.47 -6.15 2.82
C PHE A 28 -16.17 -7.26 3.61
N ASN A 29 -17.48 -7.18 3.79
CA ASN A 29 -18.27 -8.20 4.53
C ASN A 29 -17.79 -8.45 5.97
N THR A 30 -17.17 -7.45 6.60
CA THR A 30 -16.61 -7.53 7.95
C THR A 30 -17.26 -6.51 8.89
N PHE A 31 -18.59 -6.45 8.88
CA PHE A 31 -19.35 -5.47 9.65
C PHE A 31 -19.59 -5.97 11.07
N PHE A 32 -18.87 -5.44 12.05
CA PHE A 32 -18.98 -5.79 13.47
C PHE A 32 -18.94 -7.30 13.80
N GLY A 33 -18.22 -8.10 13.01
CA GLY A 33 -18.15 -9.55 13.18
C GLY A 33 -19.31 -10.32 12.55
N PHE A 34 -20.29 -9.62 11.96
CA PHE A 34 -21.33 -10.24 11.15
C PHE A 34 -20.88 -10.36 9.70
N THR A 35 -21.16 -11.50 9.08
CA THR A 35 -21.07 -11.66 7.63
C THR A 35 -22.38 -11.17 7.00
N LEU A 36 -22.31 -10.05 6.29
CA LEU A 36 -23.47 -9.44 5.63
C LEU A 36 -24.15 -10.37 4.60
N THR A 37 -23.40 -11.34 4.07
CA THR A 37 -23.91 -12.36 3.14
C THR A 37 -25.00 -13.25 3.75
N ASN A 38 -25.08 -13.36 5.08
CA ASN A 38 -26.11 -14.13 5.77
C ASN A 38 -27.45 -13.38 5.87
N PHE A 39 -27.48 -12.11 5.49
CA PHE A 39 -28.71 -11.31 5.44
C PHE A 39 -29.25 -11.25 4.02
N ASN A 40 -30.58 -11.29 3.86
CA ASN A 40 -31.25 -11.10 2.57
C ASN A 40 -31.09 -9.65 2.08
N LEU A 41 -29.92 -9.32 1.55
CA LEU A 41 -29.62 -8.00 1.02
C LEU A 41 -30.14 -7.87 -0.42
N PRO A 42 -30.51 -6.64 -0.85
CA PRO A 42 -30.86 -6.37 -2.24
C PRO A 42 -29.71 -6.76 -3.18
N GLY A 43 -30.02 -7.29 -4.38
CA GLY A 43 -29.02 -7.83 -5.31
C GLY A 43 -27.92 -6.85 -5.71
N TRP A 44 -28.21 -5.56 -5.79
CA TRP A 44 -27.19 -4.52 -6.05
C TRP A 44 -26.18 -4.36 -4.92
N MET A 45 -26.58 -4.63 -3.67
CA MET A 45 -25.68 -4.57 -2.51
C MET A 45 -24.80 -5.83 -2.43
N GLN A 46 -25.34 -6.99 -2.81
CA GLN A 46 -24.57 -8.22 -2.86
C GLN A 46 -23.45 -8.18 -3.90
N SER A 47 -23.66 -7.50 -5.03
CA SER A 47 -22.64 -7.32 -6.07
C SER A 47 -21.50 -6.39 -5.68
N LEU A 48 -21.70 -5.52 -4.67
CA LEU A 48 -20.69 -4.61 -4.14
C LEU A 48 -19.82 -5.24 -3.05
N ILE A 49 -20.31 -6.35 -2.43
CA ILE A 49 -19.58 -7.00 -1.33
C ILE A 49 -18.47 -7.87 -1.88
N ILE A 50 -17.24 -7.57 -1.47
CA ILE A 50 -16.03 -8.29 -1.87
C ILE A 50 -15.86 -9.48 -0.92
N THR A 51 -16.21 -10.69 -1.38
CA THR A 51 -16.09 -11.92 -0.60
C THR A 51 -15.35 -13.02 -1.35
N GLY A 52 -14.77 -13.96 -0.61
CA GLY A 52 -14.16 -15.17 -1.13
C GLY A 52 -12.65 -15.06 -1.32
N ASP A 53 -12.07 -16.15 -1.86
CA ASP A 53 -10.65 -16.26 -2.14
C ASP A 53 -10.33 -15.73 -3.54
N TRP A 54 -9.09 -15.29 -3.74
CA TRP A 54 -8.63 -14.86 -5.06
C TRP A 54 -8.52 -16.10 -5.97
N GLU A 55 -9.07 -15.99 -7.19
CA GLU A 55 -9.12 -17.10 -8.14
C GLU A 55 -7.74 -17.77 -8.31
N GLY A 56 -7.71 -19.09 -8.08
CA GLY A 56 -6.49 -19.90 -8.21
C GLY A 56 -5.50 -19.82 -7.04
N THR A 57 -5.83 -19.14 -5.95
CA THR A 57 -4.95 -19.03 -4.78
C THR A 57 -5.71 -19.27 -3.47
N THR A 58 -4.97 -19.67 -2.43
CA THR A 58 -5.48 -19.80 -1.05
C THR A 58 -5.53 -18.45 -0.30
N TYR A 59 -5.28 -17.33 -0.99
CA TYR A 59 -5.24 -16.02 -0.37
C TYR A 59 -6.59 -15.33 -0.41
N ASN A 60 -7.00 -14.77 0.73
CA ASN A 60 -8.24 -14.03 0.84
C ASN A 60 -8.19 -12.74 -0.01
N LYS A 61 -9.24 -12.46 -0.78
CA LYS A 61 -9.35 -11.24 -1.61
C LYS A 61 -9.09 -9.97 -0.82
N THR A 62 -9.57 -9.90 0.41
CA THR A 62 -9.38 -8.75 1.30
C THR A 62 -7.90 -8.49 1.59
N MET A 63 -7.11 -9.56 1.81
CA MET A 63 -5.66 -9.45 2.04
C MET A 63 -4.95 -8.90 0.80
N VAL A 64 -5.28 -9.41 -0.38
CA VAL A 64 -4.67 -8.96 -1.65
C VAL A 64 -5.01 -7.49 -1.91
N ILE A 65 -6.26 -7.09 -1.70
CA ILE A 65 -6.69 -5.71 -1.89
C ILE A 65 -6.00 -4.76 -0.90
N ALA A 66 -5.88 -5.16 0.39
CA ALA A 66 -5.18 -4.37 1.38
C ALA A 66 -3.70 -4.15 0.99
N LEU A 67 -3.06 -5.17 0.45
CA LEU A 67 -1.68 -5.11 -0.02
C LEU A 67 -1.54 -4.22 -1.27
N LEU A 68 -2.48 -4.31 -2.22
CA LEU A 68 -2.52 -3.45 -3.40
C LEU A 68 -2.73 -1.98 -3.05
N VAL A 69 -3.66 -1.69 -2.12
CA VAL A 69 -3.88 -0.33 -1.61
C VAL A 69 -2.62 0.19 -0.92
N GLY A 70 -1.95 -0.65 -0.10
CA GLY A 70 -0.67 -0.31 0.53
C GLY A 70 0.41 0.03 -0.50
N MET A 71 0.55 -0.79 -1.53
CA MET A 71 1.50 -0.58 -2.62
C MET A 71 1.23 0.72 -3.39
N PHE A 72 -0.04 0.98 -3.70
CA PHE A 72 -0.45 2.25 -4.32
C PHE A 72 -0.12 3.45 -3.45
N HIS A 73 -0.36 3.35 -2.13
CA HIS A 73 -0.07 4.42 -1.18
C HIS A 73 1.45 4.71 -1.10
N ILE A 74 2.28 3.66 -1.09
CA ILE A 74 3.74 3.79 -1.12
C ILE A 74 4.20 4.49 -2.41
N CYS A 75 3.71 4.06 -3.58
CA CYS A 75 4.03 4.70 -4.85
C CYS A 75 3.62 6.18 -4.88
N PHE A 76 2.45 6.49 -4.33
CA PHE A 76 1.98 7.88 -4.21
C PHE A 76 2.88 8.71 -3.28
N ALA A 77 3.24 8.18 -2.12
CA ALA A 77 4.14 8.85 -1.19
C ALA A 77 5.52 9.11 -1.80
N MET A 78 6.06 8.14 -2.56
CA MET A 78 7.32 8.29 -3.29
C MET A 78 7.23 9.37 -4.38
N THR A 79 6.11 9.45 -5.08
CA THR A 79 5.86 10.50 -6.09
C THR A 79 5.89 11.88 -5.44
N VAL A 80 5.18 12.06 -4.33
CA VAL A 80 5.16 13.32 -3.57
C VAL A 80 6.56 13.67 -3.07
N LYS A 81 7.32 12.69 -2.58
CA LYS A 81 8.70 12.86 -2.13
C LYS A 81 9.62 13.30 -3.27
N ALA A 82 9.55 12.65 -4.45
CA ALA A 82 10.36 12.98 -5.61
C ALA A 82 10.07 14.39 -6.13
N ILE A 83 8.78 14.77 -6.22
CA ILE A 83 8.37 16.11 -6.62
C ILE A 83 8.85 17.15 -5.59
N GLY A 84 8.64 16.91 -4.31
CA GLY A 84 9.06 17.81 -3.23
C GLY A 84 10.58 18.01 -3.19
N SER A 85 11.34 16.96 -3.42
CA SER A 85 12.81 17.02 -3.54
C SER A 85 13.24 17.83 -4.76
N THR A 86 12.58 17.63 -5.89
CA THR A 86 12.85 18.38 -7.13
C THR A 86 12.61 19.88 -6.98
N VAL A 87 11.52 20.25 -6.29
CA VAL A 87 11.19 21.67 -6.05
C VAL A 87 12.19 22.33 -5.09
N ARG A 88 12.69 21.59 -4.08
CA ARG A 88 13.58 22.14 -3.05
C ARG A 88 15.06 22.17 -3.47
N TYR A 89 15.54 21.13 -4.13
CA TYR A 89 16.97 20.91 -4.40
C TYR A 89 17.33 20.96 -5.88
N GLY A 90 16.33 21.10 -6.75
CA GLY A 90 16.49 21.08 -8.20
C GLY A 90 16.59 19.65 -8.76
N PHE A 91 16.25 19.49 -10.02
CA PHE A 91 16.17 18.20 -10.71
C PHE A 91 17.48 17.38 -10.65
N LYS A 92 18.63 18.04 -10.80
CA LYS A 92 19.94 17.38 -10.80
C LYS A 92 20.30 16.70 -9.47
N ASN A 93 19.85 17.26 -8.35
CA ASN A 93 20.13 16.73 -7.02
C ASN A 93 19.05 15.74 -6.54
N SER A 94 17.94 15.62 -7.27
CA SER A 94 16.82 14.71 -6.99
C SER A 94 16.83 13.45 -7.85
N LEU A 95 17.87 13.24 -8.68
CA LEU A 95 17.94 12.10 -9.58
C LEU A 95 17.90 10.74 -8.84
N SER A 96 18.45 10.68 -7.64
CA SER A 96 18.39 9.48 -6.79
C SER A 96 16.95 9.13 -6.39
N GLU A 97 16.15 10.13 -6.00
CA GLU A 97 14.74 9.92 -5.63
C GLU A 97 13.90 9.48 -6.84
N TRP A 98 14.16 10.05 -8.02
CA TRP A 98 13.54 9.63 -9.27
C TRP A 98 14.00 8.24 -9.70
N GLY A 99 15.26 7.87 -9.42
CA GLY A 99 15.78 6.51 -9.63
C GLY A 99 14.99 5.48 -8.80
N TRP A 100 14.74 5.77 -7.54
CA TRP A 100 13.91 4.92 -6.66
C TRP A 100 12.46 4.83 -7.12
N TRP A 101 11.89 5.97 -7.50
CA TRP A 101 10.53 6.01 -8.03
C TRP A 101 10.39 5.18 -9.30
N LEU A 102 11.35 5.27 -10.21
CA LEU A 102 11.37 4.50 -11.45
C LEU A 102 11.57 3.01 -11.19
N LEU A 103 12.39 2.63 -10.23
CA LEU A 103 12.63 1.24 -9.86
C LEU A 103 11.35 0.61 -9.28
N ILE A 104 10.75 1.20 -8.29
CA ILE A 104 9.58 0.63 -7.60
C ILE A 104 8.31 0.87 -8.42
N GLY A 105 8.03 2.10 -8.83
CA GLY A 105 6.86 2.44 -9.63
C GLY A 105 6.88 1.77 -11.00
N GLY A 106 8.02 1.79 -11.68
CA GLY A 106 8.19 1.11 -12.97
C GLY A 106 8.02 -0.41 -12.88
N SER A 107 8.57 -1.05 -11.84
CA SER A 107 8.40 -2.50 -11.63
C SER A 107 6.94 -2.88 -11.35
N VAL A 108 6.22 -2.06 -10.57
CA VAL A 108 4.78 -2.26 -10.31
C VAL A 108 3.97 -2.14 -11.60
N VAL A 109 4.25 -1.14 -12.42
CA VAL A 109 3.56 -0.94 -13.71
C VAL A 109 3.80 -2.13 -14.64
N VAL A 110 5.07 -2.56 -14.78
CA VAL A 110 5.41 -3.72 -15.63
C VAL A 110 4.73 -4.99 -15.12
N ALA A 111 4.77 -5.25 -13.81
CA ALA A 111 4.11 -6.40 -13.20
C ALA A 111 2.59 -6.39 -13.45
N THR A 112 1.94 -5.23 -13.31
CA THR A 112 0.51 -5.08 -13.58
C THR A 112 0.17 -5.33 -15.05
N LEU A 113 0.94 -4.79 -15.98
CA LEU A 113 0.74 -4.99 -17.42
C LEU A 113 0.96 -6.45 -17.84
N THR A 114 1.93 -7.13 -17.23
CA THR A 114 2.16 -8.57 -17.45
C THR A 114 0.99 -9.39 -16.89
N TYR A 115 0.49 -9.06 -15.71
CA TYR A 115 -0.67 -9.74 -15.12
C TYR A 115 -1.94 -9.57 -15.97
N LEU A 116 -2.14 -8.39 -16.57
CA LEU A 116 -3.26 -8.12 -17.49
C LEU A 116 -3.08 -8.78 -18.86
N GLY A 117 -1.97 -9.48 -19.11
CA GLY A 117 -1.68 -10.12 -20.39
C GLY A 117 -1.40 -9.16 -21.55
N VAL A 118 -1.11 -7.89 -21.26
CA VAL A 118 -0.79 -6.86 -22.27
C VAL A 118 0.63 -7.02 -22.78
N ILE A 119 1.53 -7.55 -21.94
CA ILE A 119 2.96 -7.72 -22.26
C ILE A 119 3.35 -9.18 -22.00
N ASP A 120 4.09 -9.75 -22.95
CA ASP A 120 4.66 -11.09 -22.83
C ASP A 120 5.70 -11.17 -21.71
N MET A 121 5.82 -12.35 -21.09
CA MET A 121 6.75 -12.60 -19.98
C MET A 121 8.21 -12.30 -20.36
N GLU A 122 8.60 -12.52 -21.62
CA GLU A 122 9.97 -12.25 -22.11
C GLU A 122 10.24 -10.74 -22.20
N ILE A 123 9.28 -9.96 -22.71
CA ILE A 123 9.37 -8.50 -22.80
C ILE A 123 9.37 -7.89 -21.39
N SER A 124 8.57 -8.45 -20.48
CA SER A 124 8.51 -8.04 -19.07
C SER A 124 9.87 -8.20 -18.37
N LYS A 125 10.55 -9.33 -18.56
CA LYS A 125 11.90 -9.55 -18.02
C LYS A 125 12.91 -8.53 -18.56
N MET A 126 12.88 -8.28 -19.87
CA MET A 126 13.75 -7.27 -20.49
C MET A 126 13.47 -5.87 -19.94
N ALA A 127 12.20 -5.49 -19.81
CA ALA A 127 11.80 -4.20 -19.27
C ALA A 127 12.25 -4.03 -17.82
N LEU A 128 12.10 -5.05 -16.97
CA LEU A 128 12.56 -5.03 -15.58
C LEU A 128 14.07 -4.89 -15.45
N ILE A 129 14.84 -5.58 -16.30
CA ILE A 129 16.31 -5.46 -16.33
C ILE A 129 16.70 -4.04 -16.77
N GLY A 130 16.04 -3.49 -17.81
CA GLY A 130 16.28 -2.14 -18.29
C GLY A 130 15.97 -1.07 -17.22
N ILE A 131 14.82 -1.18 -16.58
CA ILE A 131 14.42 -0.29 -15.46
C ILE A 131 15.43 -0.42 -14.32
N GLY A 132 15.83 -1.63 -13.95
CA GLY A 132 16.82 -1.87 -12.90
C GLY A 132 18.18 -1.23 -13.22
N ALA A 133 18.67 -1.36 -14.45
CA ALA A 133 19.94 -0.78 -14.89
C ALA A 133 19.90 0.76 -14.85
N VAL A 134 18.86 1.38 -15.41
CA VAL A 134 18.69 2.84 -15.42
C VAL A 134 18.55 3.38 -13.99
N SER A 135 17.76 2.70 -13.16
CA SER A 135 17.58 3.08 -11.76
C SER A 135 18.86 2.94 -10.94
N ALA A 136 19.63 1.88 -11.17
CA ALA A 136 20.93 1.69 -10.50
C ALA A 136 21.90 2.83 -10.82
N VAL A 137 21.98 3.26 -12.08
CA VAL A 137 22.79 4.42 -12.47
C VAL A 137 22.30 5.68 -11.74
N GLY A 138 20.99 5.91 -11.66
CA GLY A 138 20.40 7.04 -10.93
C GLY A 138 20.74 7.03 -9.44
N ILE A 139 20.62 5.88 -8.79
CA ILE A 139 20.81 5.73 -7.35
C ILE A 139 22.32 5.76 -6.97
N TYR A 140 23.16 5.04 -7.70
CA TYR A 140 24.56 4.85 -7.31
C TYR A 140 25.52 5.89 -7.91
N LEU A 141 25.26 6.37 -9.12
CA LEU A 141 26.17 7.29 -9.81
C LEU A 141 25.71 8.76 -9.74
N LEU A 142 24.40 9.00 -9.77
CA LEU A 142 23.83 10.34 -9.86
C LEU A 142 23.26 10.86 -8.52
N ASN A 143 23.55 10.19 -7.42
CA ASN A 143 23.09 10.60 -6.08
C ASN A 143 23.62 12.01 -5.72
N ASN A 144 24.90 12.28 -6.00
CA ASN A 144 25.45 13.61 -5.85
C ASN A 144 26.58 13.86 -6.85
N ILE A 145 26.31 14.68 -7.86
CA ILE A 145 27.24 14.95 -8.98
C ILE A 145 28.56 15.63 -8.53
N ARG A 146 28.59 16.23 -7.33
CA ARG A 146 29.75 16.95 -6.79
C ARG A 146 30.67 16.07 -5.93
N ARG A 147 30.31 14.82 -5.64
CA ARG A 147 31.11 13.90 -4.80
C ARG A 147 31.91 12.91 -5.64
N ASN A 148 32.98 12.38 -5.05
CA ASN A 148 33.75 11.29 -5.64
C ASN A 148 32.87 10.04 -5.84
N VAL A 149 33.06 9.33 -6.96
CA VAL A 149 32.29 8.17 -7.35
C VAL A 149 32.24 7.09 -6.26
N PHE A 150 33.36 6.82 -5.60
CA PHE A 150 33.45 5.83 -4.51
C PHE A 150 32.57 6.18 -3.30
N VAL A 151 32.58 7.46 -2.92
CA VAL A 151 31.72 7.95 -1.82
C VAL A 151 30.26 7.94 -2.21
N ASN A 152 29.97 8.18 -3.49
CA ASN A 152 28.60 8.15 -4.03
C ASN A 152 28.03 6.72 -4.03
N VAL A 153 28.83 5.72 -4.42
CA VAL A 153 28.43 4.31 -4.36
C VAL A 153 28.19 3.87 -2.92
N GLY A 154 29.06 4.26 -1.98
CA GLY A 154 28.85 3.96 -0.55
C GLY A 154 27.56 4.60 0.01
N ALA A 155 27.31 5.86 -0.34
CA ALA A 155 26.07 6.55 0.03
C ALA A 155 24.84 5.88 -0.60
N GLY A 156 24.92 5.50 -1.88
CA GLY A 156 23.84 4.79 -2.58
C GLY A 156 23.52 3.42 -1.96
N LEU A 157 24.53 2.68 -1.49
CA LEU A 157 24.34 1.43 -0.74
C LEU A 157 23.61 1.67 0.58
N TRP A 158 23.99 2.72 1.31
CA TRP A 158 23.31 3.11 2.55
C TRP A 158 21.85 3.53 2.31
N ASP A 159 21.62 4.30 1.27
CA ASP A 159 20.28 4.70 0.85
C ASP A 159 19.42 3.49 0.42
N THR A 160 20.03 2.50 -0.25
CA THR A 160 19.39 1.24 -0.62
C THR A 160 18.95 0.46 0.62
N TYR A 161 19.81 0.34 1.62
CA TYR A 161 19.49 -0.32 2.88
C TYR A 161 18.31 0.39 3.59
N ASN A 162 18.40 1.72 3.72
CA ASN A 162 17.35 2.51 4.37
C ASN A 162 16.01 2.42 3.62
N MET A 163 16.05 2.45 2.28
CA MET A 163 14.85 2.34 1.46
C MET A 163 14.22 0.95 1.55
N ALA A 164 15.02 -0.11 1.48
CA ALA A 164 14.55 -1.49 1.60
C ALA A 164 13.92 -1.76 2.98
N THR A 165 14.59 -1.34 4.06
CA THR A 165 14.06 -1.48 5.43
C THR A 165 12.81 -0.63 5.66
N GLY A 166 12.75 0.58 5.11
CA GLY A 166 11.56 1.42 5.15
C GLY A 166 10.39 0.78 4.43
N LEU A 167 10.58 0.33 3.21
CA LEU A 167 9.55 -0.35 2.40
C LEU A 167 9.03 -1.63 3.08
N MET A 168 9.94 -2.43 3.65
CA MET A 168 9.56 -3.63 4.42
C MET A 168 8.75 -3.24 5.67
N GLY A 169 9.14 -2.19 6.37
CA GLY A 169 8.41 -1.67 7.52
C GLY A 169 6.99 -1.23 7.16
N ASP A 170 6.84 -0.53 6.05
CA ASP A 170 5.54 -0.09 5.55
C ASP A 170 4.65 -1.27 5.15
N LEU A 171 5.18 -2.23 4.37
CA LEU A 171 4.46 -3.46 4.00
C LEU A 171 4.01 -4.26 5.22
N LEU A 172 4.89 -4.46 6.20
CA LEU A 172 4.57 -5.15 7.45
C LEU A 172 3.52 -4.41 8.26
N SER A 173 3.48 -3.08 8.19
CA SER A 173 2.46 -2.26 8.83
C SER A 173 1.07 -2.52 8.21
N TYR A 174 0.95 -2.61 6.89
CA TYR A 174 -0.31 -2.96 6.22
C TYR A 174 -0.75 -4.39 6.53
N LEU A 175 0.18 -5.37 6.56
CA LEU A 175 -0.12 -6.74 6.96
C LEU A 175 -0.58 -6.82 8.42
N ARG A 176 0.00 -6.04 9.31
CA ARG A 176 -0.42 -5.93 10.71
C ARG A 176 -1.83 -5.39 10.83
N LEU A 177 -2.17 -4.33 10.10
CA LEU A 177 -3.52 -3.77 10.08
C LEU A 177 -4.55 -4.79 9.59
N TYR A 178 -4.22 -5.53 8.53
CA TYR A 178 -5.04 -6.63 8.03
C TYR A 178 -5.24 -7.72 9.09
N ALA A 179 -4.16 -8.18 9.73
CA ALA A 179 -4.22 -9.22 10.76
C ALA A 179 -5.06 -8.80 11.98
N LEU A 180 -4.94 -7.54 12.41
CA LEU A 180 -5.75 -6.99 13.50
C LEU A 180 -7.23 -6.89 13.10
N GLY A 181 -7.53 -6.49 11.87
CA GLY A 181 -8.88 -6.45 11.34
C GLY A 181 -9.51 -7.85 11.29
N LEU A 182 -8.76 -8.85 10.82
CA LEU A 182 -9.19 -10.25 10.78
C LEU A 182 -9.44 -10.79 12.19
N ALA A 183 -8.52 -10.58 13.12
CA ALA A 183 -8.65 -11.02 14.52
C ALA A 183 -9.85 -10.36 15.20
N GLY A 184 -10.08 -9.07 14.97
CA GLY A 184 -11.24 -8.35 15.47
C GLY A 184 -12.56 -8.90 14.93
N GLY A 185 -12.60 -9.21 13.64
CA GLY A 185 -13.77 -9.84 13.00
C GLY A 185 -14.08 -11.23 13.56
N MET A 186 -13.05 -12.06 13.74
CA MET A 186 -13.23 -13.40 14.35
C MET A 186 -13.72 -13.31 15.79
N LEU A 187 -13.13 -12.45 16.61
CA LEU A 187 -13.56 -12.23 18.00
C LEU A 187 -15.02 -11.74 18.07
N GLY A 188 -15.40 -10.80 17.21
CA GLY A 188 -16.78 -10.34 17.09
C GLY A 188 -17.75 -11.48 16.76
N GLY A 189 -17.41 -12.32 15.78
CA GLY A 189 -18.19 -13.50 15.42
C GLY A 189 -18.36 -14.49 16.58
N PHE A 190 -17.28 -14.79 17.31
CA PHE A 190 -17.34 -15.66 18.50
C PHE A 190 -18.24 -15.09 19.60
N CYS A 191 -18.13 -13.78 19.90
CA CYS A 191 -18.97 -13.15 20.91
C CYS A 191 -20.44 -13.22 20.56
N ILE A 192 -20.78 -13.02 19.27
CA ILE A 192 -22.16 -13.06 18.79
C ILE A 192 -22.70 -14.49 18.86
N GLU A 193 -21.94 -15.48 18.40
CA GLU A 193 -22.34 -16.89 18.45
C GLU A 193 -22.54 -17.36 19.90
N ALA A 194 -21.68 -16.91 20.83
CA ALA A 194 -21.84 -17.18 22.24
C ALA A 194 -23.12 -16.58 22.83
N ILE A 195 -23.48 -15.35 22.45
CA ILE A 195 -24.71 -14.68 22.91
C ILE A 195 -25.97 -15.34 22.34
N LEU A 196 -25.92 -15.80 21.08
CA LEU A 196 -27.06 -16.43 20.43
C LEU A 196 -27.31 -17.88 20.89
N ARG A 197 -26.30 -18.52 21.51
CA ARG A 197 -26.45 -19.90 22.06
C ARG A 197 -26.94 -19.91 23.53
N PHE A 198 -26.97 -18.76 24.19
CA PHE A 198 -27.55 -18.58 25.52
C PHE A 198 -28.96 -17.98 25.42
#